data_6aa21365d22cf03cf12825a274d1d118
#
_entry.id   6aa21365d22cf03cf12825a274d1d118
#
_cell.length_a   1.000
_cell.length_b   1.000
_cell.length_c   1.000
_cell.angle_alpha   90.00
_cell.angle_beta   90.00
_cell.angle_gamma   90.00
#
_symmetry.space_group_name_H-M   'P 1'
#
loop_
_entity.id
_entity.type
_entity.pdbx_description
1 polymer ?
#
loop_
_entity_poly.entity_id
_entity_poly.type
_entity_poly.pdbx_seq_one_letter_code
_entity_poly.pdbx_strand_id
1 'polypeptide(L)'
;MNIQLRHITTLLYIIATTSLVAATPDSVLTEHQQAWNLLDAETWKNPALHGQAFKTAYSQLAISLDLTDQTEAFTLQKGTGSTLYDIEADTYLRLSDHSSVWGKASYMTGKNRNIKWNSVSDYELLEPYILADTMGGNTERERYVFEGGYAAKVGSVLMGGEMLFRAEHEYRTIDPRMRAIVTDLTLRGGVAYETGTYLLGAAAEANIYKQTDNVTFYRETGVIPEFQMTGLGAIYVRFSGEVNNLYFNGGGAQLYLNVQPRNGQGLFTNITIGEHRYERIAASLNSLPLTKLYREEAKLQAGWRKSGKTDLAIYADAQYICRLGDENMVGSSQSNSYPILTTLTMYKNNIIDASMNMVYGQRQHSSWHIAMKVGYMQNHEKYVEPERKQNVSRIYSQLSAQYITGLGKKGTLTCALTGGYHKNLDSQLSIPVVNTEKAAVKMQNHNFRYLKADYTVVNAQIRYDYGIGTSRYAMFGALSGGATFCSESEYEQYLAVKLGITF
;
A
#
# COMPACT_ATOMS: atom_id res chain seq x y z
N MET A 1 28.06 -14.38 -5.11
CA MET A 1 26.81 -15.09 -5.45
C MET A 1 26.66 -16.51 -4.90
N ASN A 2 27.74 -17.25 -4.60
CA ASN A 2 27.64 -18.67 -4.14
C ASN A 2 27.48 -18.88 -2.64
N ILE A 3 27.64 -17.86 -1.79
CA ILE A 3 27.60 -18.05 -0.33
C ILE A 3 26.17 -17.85 0.22
N GLN A 4 25.35 -17.01 -0.38
CA GLN A 4 23.99 -16.73 0.10
C GLN A 4 22.99 -17.83 -0.25
N LEU A 5 23.13 -18.50 -1.41
CA LEU A 5 22.27 -19.63 -1.77
C LEU A 5 22.47 -20.85 -0.85
N ARG A 6 23.70 -21.06 -0.33
CA ARG A 6 24.01 -22.15 0.60
C ARG A 6 23.32 -22.00 1.95
N HIS A 7 23.11 -20.79 2.45
CA HIS A 7 22.44 -20.57 3.73
C HIS A 7 20.92 -20.75 3.63
N ILE A 8 20.31 -20.40 2.51
CA ILE A 8 18.87 -20.60 2.26
C ILE A 8 18.57 -22.10 2.10
N THR A 9 19.42 -22.83 1.36
CA THR A 9 19.28 -24.30 1.23
C THR A 9 19.52 -25.04 2.55
N THR A 10 20.43 -24.57 3.39
CA THR A 10 20.68 -25.15 4.72
C THR A 10 19.50 -24.93 5.66
N LEU A 11 18.86 -23.77 5.61
CA LEU A 11 17.64 -23.47 6.41
C LEU A 11 16.45 -24.34 5.97
N LEU A 12 16.27 -24.53 4.68
CA LEU A 12 15.25 -25.43 4.10
C LEU A 12 15.50 -26.91 4.46
N TYR A 13 16.77 -27.33 4.55
CA TYR A 13 17.12 -28.70 4.93
C TYR A 13 16.90 -29.00 6.43
N ILE A 14 17.10 -28.00 7.30
CA ILE A 14 16.83 -28.14 8.75
C ILE A 14 15.31 -28.27 9.01
N ILE A 15 14.47 -27.63 8.22
CA ILE A 15 13.01 -27.76 8.33
C ILE A 15 12.53 -29.12 7.85
N ALA A 16 13.24 -29.79 6.93
CA ALA A 16 12.84 -31.07 6.34
C ALA A 16 13.24 -32.32 7.17
N THR A 17 14.16 -32.18 8.14
CA THR A 17 14.73 -33.34 8.85
C THR A 17 14.27 -33.54 10.30
N THR A 18 13.48 -32.60 10.85
CA THR A 18 12.86 -32.83 12.17
C THR A 18 11.52 -33.51 11.96
N SER A 19 11.39 -34.76 12.44
CA SER A 19 10.09 -35.41 12.65
C SER A 19 9.34 -34.64 13.76
N LEU A 20 8.77 -33.51 13.40
CA LEU A 20 7.91 -32.70 14.24
C LEU A 20 6.66 -33.53 14.52
N VAL A 21 6.41 -33.86 15.77
CA VAL A 21 5.13 -34.45 16.20
C VAL A 21 4.08 -33.34 15.95
N ALA A 22 3.40 -33.44 14.81
CA ALA A 22 2.36 -32.49 14.43
C ALA A 22 1.21 -32.61 15.44
N ALA A 23 0.95 -31.53 16.16
CA ALA A 23 -0.27 -31.34 16.96
C ALA A 23 -1.27 -30.54 16.14
N THR A 24 -2.53 -30.50 16.57
CA THR A 24 -3.52 -29.57 15.97
C THR A 24 -3.11 -28.13 16.28
N PRO A 25 -3.02 -27.24 15.28
CA PRO A 25 -2.70 -25.83 15.50
C PRO A 25 -3.83 -25.16 16.30
N ASP A 26 -3.52 -24.04 16.93
CA ASP A 26 -4.52 -23.21 17.56
C ASP A 26 -5.56 -22.76 16.54
N SER A 27 -6.83 -23.05 16.81
CA SER A 27 -7.92 -22.80 15.88
C SER A 27 -8.18 -21.30 15.67
N VAL A 28 -7.97 -20.48 16.71
CA VAL A 28 -8.12 -19.01 16.65
C VAL A 28 -7.04 -18.42 15.77
N LEU A 29 -5.78 -18.78 16.00
CA LEU A 29 -4.66 -18.33 15.15
C LEU A 29 -4.84 -18.77 13.71
N THR A 30 -5.27 -20.01 13.47
CA THR A 30 -5.52 -20.50 12.11
C THR A 30 -6.62 -19.72 11.42
N GLU A 31 -7.72 -19.40 12.11
CA GLU A 31 -8.81 -18.61 11.55
C GLU A 31 -8.36 -17.21 11.14
N HIS A 32 -7.59 -16.51 12.00
CA HIS A 32 -7.18 -15.13 11.76
C HIS A 32 -5.98 -14.98 10.83
N GLN A 33 -5.09 -15.99 10.74
CA GLN A 33 -3.82 -15.88 10.00
C GLN A 33 -3.77 -16.65 8.68
N GLN A 34 -4.79 -17.40 8.31
CA GLN A 34 -4.78 -18.19 7.08
C GLN A 34 -4.75 -17.31 5.82
N ALA A 35 -4.00 -17.74 4.81
CA ALA A 35 -3.89 -17.05 3.52
C ALA A 35 -5.23 -16.94 2.77
N TRP A 36 -6.20 -17.79 3.07
CA TRP A 36 -7.57 -17.71 2.54
C TRP A 36 -8.24 -16.36 2.82
N ASN A 37 -7.91 -15.70 3.93
CA ASN A 37 -8.48 -14.41 4.31
C ASN A 37 -8.12 -13.29 3.32
N LEU A 38 -7.03 -13.41 2.57
CA LEU A 38 -6.65 -12.45 1.53
C LEU A 38 -7.69 -12.37 0.39
N LEU A 39 -8.44 -13.48 0.16
CA LEU A 39 -9.55 -13.49 -0.80
C LEU A 39 -10.69 -12.54 -0.39
N ASP A 40 -10.90 -12.38 0.90
CA ASP A 40 -12.01 -11.59 1.44
C ASP A 40 -11.62 -10.12 1.74
N ALA A 41 -10.38 -9.71 1.49
CA ALA A 41 -9.90 -8.36 1.78
C ALA A 41 -10.74 -7.26 1.10
N GLU A 42 -11.18 -7.47 -0.16
CA GLU A 42 -12.07 -6.54 -0.86
C GLU A 42 -13.50 -6.55 -0.30
N THR A 43 -13.97 -7.70 0.18
CA THR A 43 -15.27 -7.85 0.83
C THR A 43 -15.34 -7.09 2.15
N TRP A 44 -14.26 -7.13 2.93
CA TRP A 44 -14.17 -6.49 4.25
C TRP A 44 -14.07 -4.96 4.21
N LYS A 45 -13.87 -4.36 3.04
CA LYS A 45 -14.02 -2.90 2.86
C LYS A 45 -15.46 -2.44 3.13
N ASN A 46 -16.44 -3.35 3.07
CA ASN A 46 -17.78 -3.13 3.59
C ASN A 46 -17.82 -3.46 5.08
N PRO A 47 -17.97 -2.49 6.00
CA PRO A 47 -17.97 -2.74 7.44
C PRO A 47 -19.05 -3.72 7.90
N ALA A 48 -20.20 -3.76 7.22
CA ALA A 48 -21.26 -4.71 7.55
C ALA A 48 -20.81 -6.17 7.32
N LEU A 49 -20.00 -6.41 6.28
CA LEU A 49 -19.45 -7.73 5.97
C LEU A 49 -18.21 -8.05 6.81
N HIS A 50 -17.38 -7.04 7.12
CA HIS A 50 -16.21 -7.20 8.02
C HIS A 50 -16.66 -7.65 9.42
N GLY A 51 -17.79 -7.18 9.91
CA GLY A 51 -18.35 -7.66 11.18
C GLY A 51 -18.67 -9.16 11.23
N GLN A 52 -18.65 -9.86 10.11
CA GLN A 52 -18.84 -11.32 10.00
C GLN A 52 -17.55 -12.06 9.57
N ALA A 53 -16.39 -11.36 9.53
CA ALA A 53 -15.14 -11.91 9.03
C ALA A 53 -14.69 -13.16 9.83
N PHE A 54 -14.79 -13.10 11.15
CA PHE A 54 -14.27 -14.15 12.04
C PHE A 54 -15.35 -14.60 13.04
N LYS A 55 -15.27 -15.88 13.40
CA LYS A 55 -16.14 -16.48 14.43
C LYS A 55 -15.54 -16.32 15.83
N THR A 56 -14.23 -16.20 15.92
CA THR A 56 -13.52 -16.09 17.18
C THR A 56 -12.99 -14.67 17.40
N ALA A 57 -12.88 -14.28 18.68
CA ALA A 57 -12.20 -13.06 19.08
C ALA A 57 -10.69 -13.27 19.01
N TYR A 58 -9.97 -12.23 18.62
CA TYR A 58 -8.52 -12.21 18.55
C TYR A 58 -7.98 -10.82 18.78
N SER A 59 -6.99 -10.69 19.64
CA SER A 59 -6.29 -9.43 19.87
C SER A 59 -4.80 -9.68 19.89
N GLN A 60 -4.02 -8.73 19.39
CA GLN A 60 -2.56 -8.78 19.48
C GLN A 60 -1.98 -7.41 19.82
N LEU A 61 -0.90 -7.41 20.58
CA LEU A 61 -0.01 -6.26 20.76
C LEU A 61 1.39 -6.67 20.32
N ALA A 62 2.00 -5.89 19.46
CA ALA A 62 3.29 -6.23 18.88
C ALA A 62 4.20 -5.02 18.75
N ILE A 63 5.50 -5.29 18.77
CA ILE A 63 6.55 -4.36 18.35
C ILE A 63 7.26 -4.95 17.13
N SER A 64 7.63 -4.12 16.16
CA SER A 64 8.42 -4.57 15.01
C SER A 64 9.58 -3.63 14.68
N LEU A 65 10.58 -4.21 14.03
CA LEU A 65 11.68 -3.51 13.37
C LEU A 65 11.66 -3.94 11.90
N ASP A 66 11.52 -2.96 11.01
CA ASP A 66 11.48 -3.17 9.58
C ASP A 66 12.67 -2.46 8.91
N LEU A 67 13.47 -3.22 8.19
CA LEU A 67 14.67 -2.78 7.49
C LEU A 67 14.48 -3.02 5.99
N THR A 68 14.63 -1.98 5.19
CA THR A 68 14.68 -2.09 3.73
C THR A 68 15.96 -1.45 3.23
N ASP A 69 16.61 -2.08 2.26
CA ASP A 69 17.85 -1.59 1.66
C ASP A 69 17.88 -1.91 0.16
N GLN A 70 18.22 -0.91 -0.65
CA GLN A 70 18.42 -1.01 -2.09
C GLN A 70 19.87 -0.65 -2.42
N THR A 71 20.48 -1.39 -3.31
CA THR A 71 21.84 -1.10 -3.82
C THR A 71 21.90 0.24 -4.55
N GLU A 72 20.84 0.58 -5.28
CA GLU A 72 20.57 1.90 -5.85
C GLU A 72 19.07 2.21 -5.74
N ALA A 73 18.69 3.46 -5.58
CA ALA A 73 17.26 3.83 -5.53
C ALA A 73 16.59 3.51 -6.87
N PHE A 74 15.63 2.60 -6.89
CA PHE A 74 14.84 2.27 -8.09
C PHE A 74 13.95 3.44 -8.52
N THR A 75 13.49 4.20 -7.53
CA THR A 75 12.82 5.48 -7.71
C THR A 75 13.49 6.49 -6.80
N LEU A 76 14.13 7.51 -7.36
CA LEU A 76 14.90 8.49 -6.59
C LEU A 76 14.07 9.18 -5.51
N GLN A 77 12.77 9.37 -5.76
CA GLN A 77 11.82 9.99 -4.83
C GLN A 77 11.50 9.15 -3.60
N LYS A 78 11.78 7.84 -3.64
CA LYS A 78 11.58 6.91 -2.51
C LYS A 78 12.85 6.63 -1.73
N GLY A 79 14.00 6.99 -2.29
CA GLY A 79 15.32 6.76 -1.68
C GLY A 79 15.81 5.31 -1.79
N THR A 80 16.82 4.97 -0.99
CA THR A 80 17.51 3.67 -1.03
C THR A 80 17.07 2.71 0.07
N GLY A 81 16.06 3.05 0.85
CA GLY A 81 15.55 2.16 1.90
C GLY A 81 15.16 2.87 3.18
N SER A 82 14.83 2.09 4.20
CA SER A 82 14.30 2.59 5.46
C SER A 82 14.74 1.76 6.66
N THR A 83 14.61 2.35 7.84
CA THR A 83 14.69 1.68 9.14
C THR A 83 13.52 2.19 9.97
N LEU A 84 12.53 1.33 10.21
CA LEU A 84 11.27 1.70 10.85
C LEU A 84 11.04 0.83 12.09
N TYR A 85 10.54 1.45 13.15
CA TYR A 85 10.10 0.81 14.37
C TYR A 85 8.59 1.05 14.50
N ASP A 86 7.85 0.00 14.79
CA ASP A 86 6.39 0.08 14.95
C ASP A 86 5.94 -0.57 16.25
N ILE A 87 4.93 0.02 16.88
CA ILE A 87 4.15 -0.59 17.97
C ILE A 87 2.71 -0.62 17.49
N GLU A 88 2.14 -1.81 17.42
CA GLU A 88 0.80 -2.05 16.88
C GLU A 88 -0.06 -2.85 17.85
N ALA A 89 -1.26 -2.37 18.11
CA ALA A 89 -2.35 -3.11 18.74
C ALA A 89 -3.45 -3.34 17.69
N ASP A 90 -3.91 -4.56 17.56
CA ASP A 90 -4.96 -4.96 16.63
C ASP A 90 -5.94 -5.88 17.36
N THR A 91 -7.23 -5.68 17.16
CA THR A 91 -8.27 -6.43 17.87
C THR A 91 -9.50 -6.66 16.99
N TYR A 92 -10.07 -7.85 17.09
CA TYR A 92 -11.39 -8.19 16.60
C TYR A 92 -12.15 -8.93 17.69
N LEU A 93 -13.26 -8.38 18.15
CA LEU A 93 -14.05 -8.93 19.23
C LEU A 93 -15.49 -9.19 18.78
N ARG A 94 -15.99 -10.37 19.09
CA ARG A 94 -17.40 -10.66 18.98
C ARG A 94 -18.10 -10.32 20.30
N LEU A 95 -18.93 -9.29 20.27
CA LEU A 95 -19.71 -8.87 21.46
C LEU A 95 -20.91 -9.79 21.70
N SER A 96 -21.47 -10.33 20.60
CA SER A 96 -22.58 -11.27 20.62
C SER A 96 -22.59 -12.08 19.31
N ASP A 97 -23.55 -12.99 19.14
CA ASP A 97 -23.76 -13.69 17.85
C ASP A 97 -24.15 -12.74 16.71
N HIS A 98 -24.56 -11.52 17.05
CA HIS A 98 -25.08 -10.53 16.12
C HIS A 98 -24.27 -9.25 16.01
N SER A 99 -23.21 -9.10 16.80
CA SER A 99 -22.44 -7.86 16.78
C SER A 99 -20.94 -8.11 17.00
N SER A 100 -20.13 -7.34 16.29
CA SER A 100 -18.68 -7.38 16.38
C SER A 100 -18.11 -5.96 16.38
N VAL A 101 -16.96 -5.81 17.03
CA VAL A 101 -16.15 -4.60 17.04
C VAL A 101 -14.72 -4.96 16.68
N TRP A 102 -14.06 -4.09 15.95
CA TRP A 102 -12.64 -4.23 15.62
C TRP A 102 -11.95 -2.89 15.75
N GLY A 103 -10.65 -2.94 15.87
CA GLY A 103 -9.86 -1.73 15.92
C GLY A 103 -8.38 -1.99 15.82
N LYS A 104 -7.67 -0.99 15.33
CA LYS A 104 -6.24 -0.97 15.20
C LYS A 104 -5.69 0.36 15.72
N ALA A 105 -4.60 0.31 16.46
CA ALA A 105 -3.81 1.49 16.81
C ALA A 105 -2.35 1.18 16.55
N SER A 106 -1.64 2.06 15.82
CA SER A 106 -0.20 1.92 15.63
C SER A 106 0.52 3.25 15.73
N TYR A 107 1.76 3.17 16.21
CA TYR A 107 2.75 4.23 16.19
C TYR A 107 4.02 3.71 15.52
N MET A 108 4.41 4.35 14.43
CA MET A 108 5.61 4.04 13.67
C MET A 108 6.55 5.23 13.70
N THR A 109 7.84 4.97 13.92
CA THR A 109 8.89 5.98 13.80
C THR A 109 10.12 5.40 13.12
N GLY A 110 10.92 6.24 12.48
CA GLY A 110 12.17 5.79 11.85
C GLY A 110 12.69 6.74 10.80
N LYS A 111 13.50 6.19 9.90
CA LYS A 111 14.24 6.96 8.89
C LYS A 111 14.07 6.36 7.51
N ASN A 112 13.87 7.23 6.51
CA ASN A 112 14.07 6.90 5.10
C ASN A 112 15.43 7.44 4.65
N ARG A 113 16.12 6.71 3.76
CA ARG A 113 17.48 7.02 3.36
C ARG A 113 17.55 7.52 1.92
N ASN A 114 18.39 8.55 1.70
CA ASN A 114 18.78 9.04 0.37
C ASN A 114 17.59 9.41 -0.55
N ILE A 115 16.55 10.01 0.01
CA ILE A 115 15.41 10.53 -0.79
C ILE A 115 15.94 11.72 -1.61
N LYS A 116 15.67 11.72 -2.91
CA LYS A 116 15.99 12.81 -3.85
C LYS A 116 14.75 13.14 -4.67
N TRP A 117 14.67 14.37 -5.15
CA TRP A 117 13.54 14.81 -5.99
C TRP A 117 12.17 14.64 -5.33
N ASN A 118 12.13 14.75 -4.01
CA ASN A 118 10.90 14.66 -3.24
C ASN A 118 11.05 15.42 -1.91
N SER A 119 10.14 16.37 -1.69
CA SER A 119 9.98 17.13 -0.44
C SER A 119 8.55 17.01 0.10
N VAL A 120 7.80 15.95 -0.28
CA VAL A 120 6.47 15.63 0.22
C VAL A 120 6.48 14.26 0.92
N SER A 121 5.59 14.03 1.87
CA SER A 121 5.50 12.74 2.58
C SER A 121 4.77 11.68 1.74
N ASP A 122 3.60 12.01 1.19
CA ASP A 122 2.77 11.08 0.42
C ASP A 122 3.06 11.17 -1.09
N TYR A 123 4.31 10.87 -1.49
CA TYR A 123 4.75 10.94 -2.88
C TYR A 123 3.82 10.21 -3.86
N GLU A 124 3.51 8.95 -3.61
CA GLU A 124 2.71 8.12 -4.53
C GLU A 124 1.27 8.64 -4.72
N LEU A 125 0.75 9.31 -3.70
CA LEU A 125 -0.58 9.88 -3.73
C LEU A 125 -0.64 11.18 -4.54
N LEU A 126 0.38 12.03 -4.38
CA LEU A 126 0.43 13.39 -4.88
C LEU A 126 1.19 13.55 -6.20
N GLU A 127 2.05 12.59 -6.59
CA GLU A 127 2.72 12.63 -7.88
C GLU A 127 1.72 12.80 -9.03
N PRO A 128 2.04 13.57 -10.08
CA PRO A 128 3.31 14.20 -10.34
C PRO A 128 3.48 15.59 -9.68
N TYR A 129 2.46 16.11 -9.02
CA TYR A 129 2.41 17.49 -8.54
C TYR A 129 3.02 17.63 -7.15
N ILE A 130 4.33 17.46 -7.07
CA ILE A 130 5.09 17.54 -5.83
C ILE A 130 6.08 18.70 -5.81
N LEU A 131 6.52 19.06 -4.60
CA LEU A 131 7.69 19.88 -4.39
C LEU A 131 8.93 19.00 -4.35
N ALA A 132 10.02 19.42 -4.96
CA ALA A 132 11.22 18.63 -5.08
C ALA A 132 12.51 19.45 -5.05
N ASP A 133 13.59 18.88 -4.54
CA ASP A 133 14.94 19.42 -4.61
C ASP A 133 15.92 18.39 -5.19
N THR A 134 17.09 18.86 -5.64
CA THR A 134 18.13 18.00 -6.23
C THR A 134 19.09 17.40 -5.20
N MET A 135 19.17 17.97 -4.01
CA MET A 135 20.11 17.53 -2.97
C MET A 135 19.59 16.30 -2.25
N GLY A 136 18.33 16.34 -1.86
CA GLY A 136 17.72 15.25 -1.11
C GLY A 136 18.36 15.04 0.26
N GLY A 137 18.28 13.82 0.76
CA GLY A 137 18.86 13.38 2.03
C GLY A 137 18.00 12.36 2.75
N ASN A 138 18.35 12.08 3.99
CA ASN A 138 17.57 11.22 4.86
C ASN A 138 16.43 12.02 5.49
N THR A 139 15.27 11.38 5.62
CA THR A 139 14.13 11.93 6.37
C THR A 139 13.87 11.11 7.62
N GLU A 140 13.37 11.77 8.65
CA GLU A 140 12.81 11.15 9.84
C GLU A 140 11.29 11.18 9.72
N ARG A 141 10.63 10.10 10.15
CA ARG A 141 9.20 9.89 9.97
C ARG A 141 8.55 9.41 11.26
N GLU A 142 7.39 9.96 11.57
CA GLU A 142 6.52 9.54 12.65
C GLU A 142 5.09 9.42 12.11
N ARG A 143 4.44 8.28 12.36
CA ARG A 143 3.09 8.02 11.88
C ARG A 143 2.23 7.42 12.99
N TYR A 144 1.03 7.93 13.12
CA TYR A 144 -0.03 7.42 13.98
C TYR A 144 -1.19 6.95 13.12
N VAL A 145 -1.70 5.76 13.38
CA VAL A 145 -2.89 5.22 12.72
C VAL A 145 -3.86 4.75 13.79
N PHE A 146 -5.12 5.13 13.65
CA PHE A 146 -6.23 4.67 14.47
C PHE A 146 -7.35 4.20 13.54
N GLU A 147 -7.79 2.99 13.73
CA GLU A 147 -8.92 2.40 13.03
C GLU A 147 -9.89 1.84 14.06
N GLY A 148 -11.19 1.98 13.83
CA GLY A 148 -12.21 1.39 14.65
C GLY A 148 -13.50 1.20 13.89
N GLY A 149 -14.11 0.02 14.05
CA GLY A 149 -15.36 -0.31 13.41
C GLY A 149 -16.29 -1.12 14.29
N TYR A 150 -17.57 -1.03 13.99
CA TYR A 150 -18.64 -1.79 14.61
C TYR A 150 -19.63 -2.27 13.56
N ALA A 151 -20.09 -3.49 13.71
CA ALA A 151 -21.16 -4.02 12.88
C ALA A 151 -22.15 -4.81 13.72
N ALA A 152 -23.43 -4.74 13.30
CA ALA A 152 -24.50 -5.47 13.92
C ALA A 152 -25.46 -6.07 12.87
N LYS A 153 -26.07 -7.18 13.23
CA LYS A 153 -27.07 -7.88 12.45
C LYS A 153 -28.44 -7.76 13.12
N VAL A 154 -29.44 -7.29 12.39
CA VAL A 154 -30.82 -7.19 12.82
C VAL A 154 -31.70 -7.93 11.82
N GLY A 155 -32.22 -9.08 12.20
CA GLY A 155 -32.93 -9.97 11.27
C GLY A 155 -32.04 -10.44 10.13
N SER A 156 -32.41 -10.12 8.89
CA SER A 156 -31.62 -10.42 7.69
C SER A 156 -30.72 -9.28 7.21
N VAL A 157 -30.70 -8.17 7.95
CA VAL A 157 -29.89 -6.98 7.59
C VAL A 157 -28.64 -6.90 8.48
N LEU A 158 -27.50 -6.72 7.86
CA LEU A 158 -26.23 -6.38 8.51
C LEU A 158 -25.96 -4.89 8.26
N MET A 159 -25.49 -4.20 9.27
CA MET A 159 -25.09 -2.79 9.17
C MET A 159 -23.75 -2.61 9.87
N GLY A 160 -22.91 -1.75 9.34
CA GLY A 160 -21.60 -1.47 9.94
C GLY A 160 -21.09 -0.08 9.62
N GLY A 161 -20.23 0.41 10.49
CA GLY A 161 -19.51 1.66 10.30
C GLY A 161 -18.05 1.51 10.75
N GLU A 162 -17.16 2.24 10.09
CA GLU A 162 -15.73 2.21 10.34
C GLU A 162 -15.14 3.60 10.15
N MET A 163 -14.16 3.93 10.96
CA MET A 163 -13.35 5.14 10.85
C MET A 163 -11.88 4.75 10.85
N LEU A 164 -11.13 5.34 9.91
CA LEU A 164 -9.67 5.27 9.87
C LEU A 164 -9.12 6.69 9.92
N PHE A 165 -8.18 6.95 10.82
CA PHE A 165 -7.47 8.20 10.93
C PHE A 165 -5.96 7.97 10.90
N ARG A 166 -5.25 8.73 10.05
CA ARG A 166 -3.79 8.77 9.97
C ARG A 166 -3.30 10.18 10.20
N ALA A 167 -2.35 10.33 11.12
CA ALA A 167 -1.53 11.52 11.27
C ALA A 167 -0.07 11.16 11.03
N GLU A 168 0.65 12.00 10.30
CA GLU A 168 2.04 11.73 9.96
C GLU A 168 2.86 13.02 9.96
N HIS A 169 4.10 12.91 10.40
CA HIS A 169 5.11 13.96 10.35
C HIS A 169 6.38 13.38 9.74
N GLU A 170 6.84 13.98 8.65
CA GLU A 170 8.09 13.62 8.01
C GLU A 170 8.94 14.89 7.83
N TYR A 171 10.22 14.81 8.19
CA TYR A 171 11.10 15.97 8.16
C TYR A 171 12.56 15.59 7.89
N ARG A 172 13.31 16.58 7.41
CA ARG A 172 14.76 16.48 7.17
C ARG A 172 15.50 17.46 8.07
N THR A 173 16.58 17.00 8.70
CA THR A 173 17.39 17.82 9.63
C THR A 173 18.53 18.58 8.95
N ILE A 174 18.82 18.28 7.68
CA ILE A 174 19.86 18.89 6.85
C ILE A 174 19.20 19.66 5.72
N ASP A 175 19.78 20.81 5.33
CA ASP A 175 19.29 21.64 4.23
C ASP A 175 19.30 20.90 2.88
N PRO A 176 18.26 21.03 2.09
CA PRO A 176 16.97 21.71 2.31
C PRO A 176 16.13 20.96 3.36
N ARG A 177 15.67 21.66 4.41
CA ARG A 177 14.93 21.07 5.53
C ARG A 177 13.44 21.03 5.20
N MET A 178 13.00 19.97 4.54
CA MET A 178 11.59 19.71 4.34
C MET A 178 10.92 19.34 5.67
N ARG A 179 9.68 19.75 5.81
CA ARG A 179 8.77 19.36 6.89
C ARG A 179 7.37 19.18 6.35
N ALA A 180 6.89 17.94 6.33
CA ALA A 180 5.57 17.54 5.89
C ALA A 180 4.72 17.10 7.09
N ILE A 181 3.47 17.54 7.16
CA ILE A 181 2.49 17.10 8.15
C ILE A 181 1.25 16.65 7.41
N VAL A 182 0.84 15.40 7.63
CA VAL A 182 -0.31 14.77 6.99
C VAL A 182 -1.41 14.52 8.01
N THR A 183 -2.64 14.76 7.60
CA THR A 183 -3.86 14.26 8.26
C THR A 183 -4.77 13.66 7.22
N ASP A 184 -5.25 12.45 7.48
CA ASP A 184 -6.04 11.65 6.56
C ASP A 184 -7.14 10.93 7.35
N LEU A 185 -8.39 11.27 7.07
CA LEU A 185 -9.57 10.71 7.74
C LEU A 185 -10.44 10.02 6.72
N THR A 186 -10.71 8.75 6.95
CA THR A 186 -11.64 7.94 6.14
C THR A 186 -12.79 7.46 7.00
N LEU A 187 -14.01 7.64 6.52
CA LEU A 187 -15.23 7.17 7.12
C LEU A 187 -15.93 6.21 6.16
N ARG A 188 -16.32 5.04 6.64
CA ARG A 188 -17.05 4.04 5.87
C ARG A 188 -18.35 3.68 6.55
N GLY A 189 -19.41 3.56 5.76
CA GLY A 189 -20.69 3.02 6.20
C GLY A 189 -21.17 1.94 5.24
N GLY A 190 -21.67 0.83 5.77
CA GLY A 190 -22.07 -0.31 4.93
C GLY A 190 -23.31 -1.01 5.44
N VAL A 191 -24.02 -1.63 4.49
CA VAL A 191 -25.15 -2.50 4.75
C VAL A 191 -25.00 -3.78 3.93
N ALA A 192 -25.57 -4.88 4.43
CA ALA A 192 -25.71 -6.10 3.66
C ALA A 192 -27.04 -6.80 4.00
N TYR A 193 -27.58 -7.50 3.03
CA TYR A 193 -28.83 -8.24 3.16
C TYR A 193 -28.62 -9.73 2.89
N GLU A 194 -29.10 -10.56 3.81
CA GLU A 194 -29.09 -12.00 3.66
C GLU A 194 -30.27 -12.44 2.81
N THR A 195 -29.99 -12.97 1.63
CA THR A 195 -31.00 -13.56 0.74
C THR A 195 -30.68 -15.03 0.47
N GLY A 196 -31.51 -15.95 0.97
CA GLY A 196 -31.31 -17.39 0.73
C GLY A 196 -29.87 -17.85 0.89
N THR A 197 -29.16 -18.02 -0.22
CA THR A 197 -27.80 -18.52 -0.28
C THR A 197 -26.72 -17.43 -0.39
N TYR A 198 -27.10 -16.16 -0.57
CA TYR A 198 -26.19 -15.05 -0.80
C TYR A 198 -26.32 -13.91 0.21
N LEU A 199 -25.23 -13.18 0.38
CA LEU A 199 -25.16 -11.86 1.00
C LEU A 199 -24.97 -10.83 -0.10
N LEU A 200 -25.85 -9.83 -0.15
CA LEU A 200 -25.76 -8.68 -1.05
C LEU A 200 -25.37 -7.46 -0.23
N GLY A 201 -24.20 -6.91 -0.47
CA GLY A 201 -23.63 -5.79 0.29
C GLY A 201 -23.47 -4.54 -0.55
N ALA A 202 -23.64 -3.38 0.10
CA ALA A 202 -23.29 -2.08 -0.42
C ALA A 202 -22.65 -1.25 0.69
N ALA A 203 -21.59 -0.49 0.37
CA ALA A 203 -20.96 0.44 1.31
C ALA A 203 -20.51 1.71 0.58
N ALA A 204 -20.42 2.79 1.33
CA ALA A 204 -19.89 4.06 0.88
C ALA A 204 -18.74 4.50 1.80
N GLU A 205 -17.76 5.14 1.19
CA GLU A 205 -16.60 5.73 1.85
C GLU A 205 -16.52 7.22 1.52
N ALA A 206 -16.14 8.02 2.51
CA ALA A 206 -15.75 9.42 2.34
C ALA A 206 -14.37 9.62 2.96
N ASN A 207 -13.50 10.31 2.23
CA ASN A 207 -12.13 10.61 2.65
C ASN A 207 -11.88 12.13 2.69
N ILE A 208 -11.18 12.59 3.72
CA ILE A 208 -10.70 13.96 3.89
C ILE A 208 -9.20 13.90 4.10
N TYR A 209 -8.46 14.58 3.24
CA TYR A 209 -7.01 14.57 3.22
C TYR A 209 -6.45 15.98 3.30
N LYS A 210 -5.40 16.16 4.08
CA LYS A 210 -4.60 17.39 4.11
C LYS A 210 -3.14 17.07 4.36
N GLN A 211 -2.25 17.71 3.58
CA GLN A 211 -0.81 17.71 3.83
C GLN A 211 -0.29 19.14 3.73
N THR A 212 0.61 19.50 4.64
CA THR A 212 1.36 20.77 4.57
C THR A 212 2.82 20.45 4.36
N ASP A 213 3.46 21.16 3.43
CA ASP A 213 4.89 21.01 3.14
C ASP A 213 5.58 22.36 3.24
N ASN A 214 6.62 22.41 4.05
CA ASN A 214 7.44 23.60 4.21
C ASN A 214 8.91 23.19 4.06
N VAL A 215 9.68 23.99 3.28
CA VAL A 215 11.12 23.78 3.13
C VAL A 215 11.85 25.03 3.62
N THR A 216 12.72 24.84 4.58
CA THR A 216 13.54 25.92 5.17
C THR A 216 15.01 25.67 4.94
N PHE A 217 15.78 26.77 4.91
CA PHE A 217 17.24 26.76 4.79
C PHE A 217 17.84 27.51 5.96
N TYR A 218 18.86 26.93 6.57
CA TYR A 218 19.68 27.59 7.60
C TYR A 218 20.95 28.17 7.03
N ARG A 219 21.30 27.76 5.82
CA ARG A 219 22.46 28.29 5.11
C ARG A 219 22.12 29.69 4.55
N GLU A 220 22.89 30.72 4.92
CA GLU A 220 22.68 32.10 4.50
C GLU A 220 22.95 32.36 3.01
N THR A 221 23.81 31.55 2.41
CA THR A 221 24.21 31.67 0.99
C THR A 221 24.07 30.36 0.24
N GLY A 222 23.68 30.44 -1.03
CA GLY A 222 23.61 29.28 -1.91
C GLY A 222 22.38 28.40 -1.65
N VAL A 223 21.22 29.01 -1.66
CA VAL A 223 19.93 28.31 -1.61
C VAL A 223 19.79 27.44 -2.87
N ILE A 224 19.39 26.20 -2.66
CA ILE A 224 19.09 25.28 -3.76
C ILE A 224 17.63 25.49 -4.16
N PRO A 225 17.34 25.72 -5.44
CA PRO A 225 15.98 25.97 -5.87
C PRO A 225 15.12 24.73 -5.66
N GLU A 226 13.94 24.94 -5.08
CA GLU A 226 12.86 23.98 -5.07
C GLU A 226 12.12 23.98 -6.41
N PHE A 227 11.86 22.80 -6.93
CA PHE A 227 11.17 22.60 -8.19
C PHE A 227 9.71 22.22 -7.99
N GLN A 228 8.82 22.87 -8.72
CA GLN A 228 7.41 22.48 -8.79
C GLN A 228 7.25 21.42 -9.88
N MET A 229 7.27 20.14 -9.52
CA MET A 229 7.13 19.05 -10.49
C MET A 229 5.71 18.97 -11.05
N THR A 230 5.59 18.59 -12.33
CA THR A 230 4.28 18.53 -13.03
C THR A 230 4.09 17.24 -13.85
N GLY A 231 5.11 16.41 -14.02
CA GLY A 231 5.02 15.10 -14.65
C GLY A 231 6.12 14.83 -15.67
N LEU A 232 6.58 13.58 -15.71
CA LEU A 232 7.61 13.09 -16.64
C LEU A 232 8.85 14.01 -16.72
N GLY A 233 9.28 14.52 -15.56
CA GLY A 233 10.41 15.44 -15.46
C GLY A 233 10.10 16.87 -15.96
N ALA A 234 8.84 17.24 -16.18
CA ALA A 234 8.43 18.63 -16.42
C ALA A 234 8.39 19.41 -15.10
N ILE A 235 8.64 20.71 -15.20
CA ILE A 235 8.73 21.63 -14.07
C ILE A 235 7.90 22.86 -14.39
N TYR A 236 7.08 23.30 -13.42
CA TYR A 236 6.40 24.58 -13.48
C TYR A 236 7.39 25.69 -13.09
N VAL A 237 8.02 26.30 -14.10
CA VAL A 237 9.19 27.17 -13.92
C VAL A 237 8.86 28.46 -13.17
N ARG A 238 7.65 29.02 -13.34
CA ARG A 238 7.30 30.37 -12.89
C ARG A 238 7.54 30.64 -11.40
N PHE A 239 7.28 29.65 -10.55
CA PHE A 239 7.45 29.78 -9.09
C PHE A 239 8.52 28.87 -8.53
N SER A 240 9.36 28.29 -9.38
CA SER A 240 10.49 27.45 -8.93
C SER A 240 11.52 28.30 -8.19
N GLY A 241 11.89 27.89 -6.97
CA GLY A 241 12.81 28.60 -6.10
C GLY A 241 12.18 29.76 -5.31
N GLU A 242 10.91 30.12 -5.55
CA GLU A 242 10.21 31.20 -4.86
C GLU A 242 9.18 30.68 -3.86
N VAL A 243 8.60 29.50 -4.12
CA VAL A 243 7.55 28.88 -3.31
C VAL A 243 8.07 27.63 -2.64
N ASN A 244 8.32 27.74 -1.36
CA ASN A 244 8.81 26.67 -0.50
C ASN A 244 7.81 26.26 0.60
N ASN A 245 6.61 26.83 0.57
CA ASN A 245 5.53 26.54 1.52
C ASN A 245 4.26 26.22 0.71
N LEU A 246 3.92 24.93 0.71
CA LEU A 246 2.77 24.39 0.00
C LEU A 246 1.84 23.69 0.99
N TYR A 247 0.59 23.55 0.60
CA TYR A 247 -0.29 22.57 1.21
C TYR A 247 -1.16 21.91 0.15
N PHE A 248 -1.58 20.70 0.46
CA PHE A 248 -2.48 19.90 -0.34
C PHE A 248 -3.80 19.74 0.42
N ASN A 249 -4.88 20.09 -0.22
CA ASN A 249 -6.23 19.77 0.23
C ASN A 249 -6.78 18.68 -0.66
N GLY A 250 -7.32 17.63 -0.10
CA GLY A 250 -7.83 16.52 -0.88
C GLY A 250 -8.95 15.78 -0.17
N GLY A 251 -9.46 14.81 -0.86
CA GLY A 251 -10.47 13.90 -0.38
C GLY A 251 -11.16 13.21 -1.53
N GLY A 252 -12.08 12.33 -1.20
CA GLY A 252 -12.78 11.55 -2.21
C GLY A 252 -13.92 10.75 -1.64
N ALA A 253 -14.54 9.99 -2.52
CA ALA A 253 -15.59 9.05 -2.17
C ALA A 253 -15.41 7.74 -2.95
N GLN A 254 -15.79 6.62 -2.33
CA GLN A 254 -15.84 5.32 -2.99
C GLN A 254 -17.13 4.61 -2.67
N LEU A 255 -17.59 3.79 -3.60
CA LEU A 255 -18.73 2.90 -3.48
C LEU A 255 -18.26 1.46 -3.64
N TYR A 256 -18.75 0.58 -2.79
CA TYR A 256 -18.46 -0.84 -2.77
C TYR A 256 -19.74 -1.64 -2.95
N LEU A 257 -19.74 -2.60 -3.86
CA LEU A 257 -20.83 -3.54 -4.05
C LEU A 257 -20.30 -4.96 -3.90
N ASN A 258 -20.98 -5.79 -3.14
CA ASN A 258 -20.53 -7.12 -2.80
C ASN A 258 -21.63 -8.16 -3.03
N VAL A 259 -21.28 -9.28 -3.61
CA VAL A 259 -22.09 -10.48 -3.67
C VAL A 259 -21.26 -11.64 -3.12
N GLN A 260 -21.70 -12.25 -2.01
CA GLN A 260 -20.94 -13.28 -1.33
C GLN A 260 -21.82 -14.52 -1.02
N PRO A 261 -21.33 -15.75 -1.24
CA PRO A 261 -22.07 -16.95 -0.88
C PRO A 261 -22.07 -17.17 0.64
N ARG A 262 -23.23 -17.27 1.27
CA ARG A 262 -23.38 -17.48 2.73
C ARG A 262 -22.75 -18.79 3.21
N ASN A 263 -22.85 -19.83 2.41
CA ASN A 263 -22.38 -21.16 2.79
C ASN A 263 -20.92 -21.42 2.38
N GLY A 264 -20.15 -20.36 2.05
CA GLY A 264 -18.77 -20.45 1.62
C GLY A 264 -18.57 -21.14 0.27
N GLN A 265 -19.65 -21.46 -0.48
CA GLN A 265 -19.57 -22.06 -1.81
C GLN A 265 -20.51 -21.34 -2.78
N GLY A 266 -19.95 -20.88 -3.90
CA GLY A 266 -20.71 -20.21 -4.96
C GLY A 266 -19.91 -19.14 -5.67
N LEU A 267 -20.57 -18.39 -6.53
CA LEU A 267 -20.03 -17.22 -7.17
C LEU A 267 -19.85 -16.08 -6.16
N PHE A 268 -18.86 -15.27 -6.32
CA PHE A 268 -18.67 -14.06 -5.55
C PHE A 268 -18.22 -12.91 -6.46
N THR A 269 -18.55 -11.69 -6.07
CA THR A 269 -18.17 -10.48 -6.80
C THR A 269 -18.00 -9.32 -5.82
N ASN A 270 -16.93 -8.56 -6.01
CA ASN A 270 -16.66 -7.29 -5.35
C ASN A 270 -16.41 -6.23 -6.43
N ILE A 271 -17.12 -5.12 -6.36
CA ILE A 271 -16.96 -3.96 -7.26
C ILE A 271 -16.64 -2.75 -6.41
N THR A 272 -15.60 -2.01 -6.77
CA THR A 272 -15.25 -0.73 -6.18
C THR A 272 -15.21 0.32 -7.27
N ILE A 273 -15.83 1.47 -7.04
CA ILE A 273 -15.76 2.63 -7.92
C ILE A 273 -15.52 3.86 -7.04
N GLY A 274 -14.55 4.68 -7.38
CA GLY A 274 -14.22 5.85 -6.57
C GLY A 274 -13.54 6.97 -7.32
N GLU A 275 -13.60 8.14 -6.73
CA GLU A 275 -12.92 9.34 -7.18
C GLU A 275 -12.25 10.02 -5.98
N HIS A 276 -11.01 10.47 -6.16
CA HIS A 276 -10.28 11.32 -5.24
C HIS A 276 -9.71 12.52 -5.98
N ARG A 277 -9.55 13.63 -5.28
CA ARG A 277 -8.94 14.83 -5.82
C ARG A 277 -7.99 15.44 -4.81
N TYR A 278 -6.89 16.03 -5.30
CA TYR A 278 -5.85 16.65 -4.50
C TYR A 278 -5.46 17.97 -5.15
N GLU A 279 -5.62 19.07 -4.45
CA GLU A 279 -5.30 20.40 -4.92
C GLU A 279 -4.03 20.90 -4.24
N ARG A 280 -3.01 21.26 -5.05
CA ARG A 280 -1.76 21.85 -4.57
C ARG A 280 -1.88 23.36 -4.53
N ILE A 281 -1.60 23.96 -3.38
CA ILE A 281 -1.84 25.37 -3.09
C ILE A 281 -0.55 25.99 -2.55
N ALA A 282 -0.13 27.12 -3.14
CA ALA A 282 1.00 27.92 -2.68
C ALA A 282 0.56 28.87 -1.56
N ALA A 283 0.93 28.54 -0.30
CA ALA A 283 0.53 29.30 0.87
C ALA A 283 1.11 30.73 0.86
N SER A 284 2.37 30.87 0.45
CA SER A 284 3.07 32.17 0.38
C SER A 284 2.51 33.12 -0.69
N LEU A 285 1.75 32.65 -1.65
CA LEU A 285 1.15 33.43 -2.74
C LEU A 285 -0.36 33.68 -2.49
N ASN A 286 -0.72 34.06 -1.30
CA ASN A 286 -2.12 34.28 -0.90
C ASN A 286 -3.01 33.04 -1.18
N SER A 287 -2.51 31.85 -0.83
CA SER A 287 -3.17 30.56 -1.04
C SER A 287 -3.58 30.32 -2.51
N LEU A 288 -2.68 30.62 -3.44
CA LEU A 288 -2.88 30.41 -4.86
C LEU A 288 -2.96 28.92 -5.18
N PRO A 289 -4.08 28.40 -5.74
CA PRO A 289 -4.15 27.06 -6.24
C PRO A 289 -3.32 26.93 -7.53
N LEU A 290 -2.35 26.01 -7.52
CA LEU A 290 -1.45 25.80 -8.65
C LEU A 290 -1.92 24.65 -9.55
N THR A 291 -2.28 23.52 -8.96
CA THR A 291 -2.67 22.32 -9.71
C THR A 291 -3.74 21.55 -8.97
N LYS A 292 -4.49 20.74 -9.72
CA LYS A 292 -5.47 19.78 -9.18
C LYS A 292 -5.29 18.43 -9.84
N LEU A 293 -5.13 17.40 -9.04
CA LEU A 293 -5.04 16.02 -9.48
C LEU A 293 -6.34 15.29 -9.15
N TYR A 294 -6.96 14.71 -10.17
CA TYR A 294 -8.08 13.79 -10.04
C TYR A 294 -7.57 12.36 -10.18
N ARG A 295 -8.08 11.45 -9.39
CA ARG A 295 -7.84 10.01 -9.48
C ARG A 295 -9.16 9.28 -9.45
N GLU A 296 -9.53 8.71 -10.57
CA GLU A 296 -10.69 7.84 -10.72
C GLU A 296 -10.23 6.39 -10.68
N GLU A 297 -10.97 5.53 -10.00
CA GLU A 297 -10.64 4.12 -9.84
C GLU A 297 -11.89 3.25 -10.04
N ALA A 298 -11.74 2.18 -10.81
CA ALA A 298 -12.71 1.11 -10.90
C ALA A 298 -12.00 -0.23 -10.68
N LYS A 299 -12.52 -1.05 -9.77
CA LYS A 299 -11.98 -2.39 -9.48
C LYS A 299 -13.09 -3.42 -9.49
N LEU A 300 -12.81 -4.56 -10.10
CA LEU A 300 -13.67 -5.74 -10.15
C LEU A 300 -12.87 -6.95 -9.67
N GLN A 301 -13.41 -7.67 -8.71
CA GLN A 301 -13.02 -9.02 -8.36
C GLN A 301 -14.21 -9.94 -8.53
N ALA A 302 -14.12 -10.99 -9.34
CA ALA A 302 -15.21 -11.91 -9.58
C ALA A 302 -14.73 -13.33 -9.81
N GLY A 303 -15.44 -14.31 -9.26
CA GLY A 303 -15.07 -15.71 -9.42
C GLY A 303 -16.00 -16.67 -8.69
N TRP A 304 -15.49 -17.86 -8.54
CA TRP A 304 -16.14 -18.94 -7.79
C TRP A 304 -15.24 -19.42 -6.67
N ARG A 305 -15.84 -19.71 -5.52
CA ARG A 305 -15.15 -20.24 -4.35
C ARG A 305 -15.90 -21.38 -3.68
N LYS A 306 -15.15 -22.25 -3.03
CA LYS A 306 -15.63 -23.28 -2.12
C LYS A 306 -14.72 -23.33 -0.90
N SER A 307 -15.31 -23.19 0.28
CA SER A 307 -14.61 -23.26 1.55
C SER A 307 -15.12 -24.42 2.39
N GLY A 308 -14.24 -25.16 3.08
CA GLY A 308 -14.60 -26.29 3.90
C GLY A 308 -13.38 -27.06 4.38
N LYS A 309 -13.42 -28.39 4.32
CA LYS A 309 -12.21 -29.21 4.55
C LYS A 309 -11.15 -28.96 3.48
N THR A 310 -11.60 -28.73 2.27
CA THR A 310 -10.78 -28.33 1.12
C THR A 310 -11.29 -26.98 0.65
N ASP A 311 -10.39 -26.02 0.51
CA ASP A 311 -10.63 -24.70 0.00
C ASP A 311 -10.20 -24.62 -1.48
N LEU A 312 -11.04 -24.04 -2.31
CA LEU A 312 -10.72 -23.76 -3.72
C LEU A 312 -11.38 -22.45 -4.13
N ALA A 313 -10.61 -21.55 -4.71
CA ALA A 313 -11.14 -20.37 -5.37
C ALA A 313 -10.44 -20.16 -6.71
N ILE A 314 -11.21 -19.77 -7.72
CA ILE A 314 -10.71 -19.33 -9.02
C ILE A 314 -11.42 -18.03 -9.35
N TYR A 315 -10.67 -16.96 -9.56
CA TYR A 315 -11.25 -15.64 -9.75
C TYR A 315 -10.37 -14.73 -10.60
N ALA A 316 -10.98 -13.72 -11.18
CA ALA A 316 -10.32 -12.63 -11.88
C ALA A 316 -10.35 -11.36 -11.02
N ASP A 317 -9.25 -10.62 -11.04
CA ASP A 317 -9.17 -9.24 -10.58
C ASP A 317 -8.89 -8.34 -11.80
N ALA A 318 -9.57 -7.20 -11.87
CA ALA A 318 -9.30 -6.16 -12.84
C ALA A 318 -9.39 -4.81 -12.16
N GLN A 319 -8.41 -3.95 -12.42
CA GLN A 319 -8.34 -2.58 -11.90
C GLN A 319 -8.02 -1.61 -13.02
N TYR A 320 -8.75 -0.51 -13.05
CA TYR A 320 -8.46 0.64 -13.90
C TYR A 320 -8.32 1.89 -13.03
N ILE A 321 -7.23 2.61 -13.23
CA ILE A 321 -6.99 3.91 -12.57
C ILE A 321 -6.74 4.94 -13.66
N CYS A 322 -7.49 6.04 -13.64
CA CYS A 322 -7.26 7.22 -14.46
C CYS A 322 -6.85 8.38 -13.55
N ARG A 323 -5.70 9.01 -13.85
CA ARG A 323 -5.26 10.22 -13.16
C ARG A 323 -5.21 11.36 -14.17
N LEU A 324 -5.89 12.47 -13.85
CA LEU A 324 -5.93 13.68 -14.66
C LEU A 324 -5.40 14.84 -13.83
N GLY A 325 -4.51 15.62 -14.42
CA GLY A 325 -3.88 16.74 -13.76
C GLY A 325 -4.18 18.06 -14.46
N ASP A 326 -4.85 18.95 -13.75
CA ASP A 326 -5.15 20.32 -14.19
C ASP A 326 -4.11 21.29 -13.63
N GLU A 327 -3.64 22.20 -14.46
CA GLU A 327 -2.69 23.26 -14.12
C GLU A 327 -3.31 24.63 -14.36
N ASN A 328 -3.19 25.52 -13.36
CA ASN A 328 -3.66 26.89 -13.45
C ASN A 328 -2.59 27.77 -14.10
N MET A 329 -2.94 28.37 -15.24
CA MET A 329 -2.14 29.39 -15.87
C MET A 329 -2.47 30.73 -15.23
N VAL A 330 -1.48 31.32 -14.54
CA VAL A 330 -1.68 32.51 -13.73
C VAL A 330 -1.12 33.76 -14.40
N GLY A 331 -1.83 34.86 -14.28
CA GLY A 331 -1.44 36.18 -14.77
C GLY A 331 -0.38 36.87 -13.91
N SER A 332 -0.01 38.08 -14.22
CA SER A 332 0.88 38.92 -13.41
C SER A 332 0.24 39.29 -12.08
N SER A 333 1.05 39.44 -11.03
CA SER A 333 0.57 39.85 -9.71
C SER A 333 -0.14 41.23 -9.77
N GLN A 334 -1.28 41.31 -9.12
CA GLN A 334 -2.03 42.52 -8.90
C GLN A 334 -2.37 42.61 -7.40
N SER A 335 -1.81 43.59 -6.72
CA SER A 335 -2.07 43.83 -5.27
C SER A 335 -1.92 42.53 -4.42
N ASN A 336 -0.81 41.82 -4.58
CA ASN A 336 -0.52 40.54 -3.93
C ASN A 336 -1.47 39.37 -4.28
N SER A 337 -2.24 39.49 -5.37
CA SER A 337 -3.07 38.42 -5.89
C SER A 337 -2.63 38.06 -7.31
N TYR A 338 -2.71 36.77 -7.62
CA TYR A 338 -2.42 36.24 -8.96
C TYR A 338 -3.73 35.79 -9.62
N PRO A 339 -4.21 36.45 -10.68
CA PRO A 339 -5.44 36.03 -11.35
C PRO A 339 -5.16 34.70 -12.11
N ILE A 340 -6.06 33.72 -11.97
CA ILE A 340 -6.07 32.53 -12.82
C ILE A 340 -6.67 32.90 -14.15
N LEU A 341 -5.88 32.83 -15.22
CA LEU A 341 -6.30 33.17 -16.58
C LEU A 341 -7.06 32.02 -17.24
N THR A 342 -6.58 30.82 -17.04
CA THR A 342 -7.20 29.60 -17.54
C THR A 342 -6.67 28.39 -16.78
N THR A 343 -7.40 27.28 -16.84
CA THR A 343 -7.00 25.98 -16.32
C THR A 343 -6.88 25.00 -17.49
N LEU A 344 -5.77 24.27 -17.57
CA LEU A 344 -5.49 23.33 -18.66
C LEU A 344 -5.20 21.93 -18.07
N THR A 345 -5.81 20.92 -18.65
CA THR A 345 -5.48 19.53 -18.32
C THR A 345 -4.17 19.14 -19.01
N MET A 346 -3.08 19.16 -18.25
CA MET A 346 -1.72 18.96 -18.76
C MET A 346 -1.19 17.55 -18.56
N TYR A 347 -1.66 16.84 -17.53
CA TYR A 347 -1.20 15.51 -17.18
C TYR A 347 -2.31 14.47 -17.30
N LYS A 348 -1.96 13.29 -17.81
CA LYS A 348 -2.84 12.12 -17.84
C LYS A 348 -2.04 10.85 -17.62
N ASN A 349 -2.55 9.97 -16.75
CA ASN A 349 -2.02 8.64 -16.51
C ASN A 349 -3.15 7.62 -16.47
N ASN A 350 -3.05 6.54 -17.25
CA ASN A 350 -3.96 5.42 -17.23
C ASN A 350 -3.20 4.16 -16.83
N ILE A 351 -3.69 3.48 -15.80
CA ILE A 351 -3.13 2.22 -15.32
C ILE A 351 -4.21 1.15 -15.45
N ILE A 352 -3.86 0.05 -16.08
CA ILE A 352 -4.69 -1.16 -16.18
C ILE A 352 -3.91 -2.29 -15.52
N ASP A 353 -4.54 -3.01 -14.61
CA ASP A 353 -4.02 -4.25 -14.02
C ASP A 353 -5.12 -5.32 -14.08
N ALA A 354 -4.84 -6.46 -14.68
CA ALA A 354 -5.78 -7.57 -14.78
C ALA A 354 -5.08 -8.89 -14.50
N SER A 355 -5.69 -9.75 -13.67
CA SER A 355 -5.10 -11.04 -13.31
C SER A 355 -6.13 -12.15 -13.13
N MET A 356 -5.68 -13.37 -13.38
CA MET A 356 -6.36 -14.61 -12.99
C MET A 356 -5.68 -15.19 -11.78
N ASN A 357 -6.48 -15.62 -10.82
CA ASN A 357 -6.02 -16.08 -9.53
C ASN A 357 -6.64 -17.45 -9.20
N MET A 358 -5.87 -18.28 -8.54
CA MET A 358 -6.32 -19.56 -8.00
C MET A 358 -5.79 -19.72 -6.59
N VAL A 359 -6.64 -20.09 -5.65
CA VAL A 359 -6.25 -20.48 -4.28
C VAL A 359 -6.73 -21.88 -4.03
N TYR A 360 -5.85 -22.76 -3.60
CA TYR A 360 -6.16 -24.12 -3.21
C TYR A 360 -5.56 -24.43 -1.85
N GLY A 361 -6.31 -25.11 -0.98
CA GLY A 361 -5.84 -25.42 0.35
C GLY A 361 -6.66 -26.46 1.08
N GLN A 362 -6.22 -26.79 2.27
CA GLN A 362 -6.84 -27.77 3.14
C GLN A 362 -6.74 -27.35 4.60
N ARG A 363 -7.81 -27.60 5.36
CA ARG A 363 -7.91 -27.33 6.80
C ARG A 363 -8.31 -28.62 7.52
N GLN A 364 -7.31 -29.36 8.01
CA GLN A 364 -7.56 -30.57 8.82
C GLN A 364 -6.67 -30.54 10.06
N HIS A 365 -5.66 -31.44 10.13
CA HIS A 365 -4.65 -31.48 11.20
C HIS A 365 -3.64 -30.36 11.10
N SER A 366 -3.41 -29.84 9.90
CA SER A 366 -2.68 -28.62 9.59
C SER A 366 -3.47 -27.82 8.56
N SER A 367 -3.24 -26.53 8.49
CA SER A 367 -3.81 -25.68 7.44
C SER A 367 -2.72 -25.34 6.44
N TRP A 368 -2.97 -25.56 5.16
CA TRP A 368 -2.06 -25.09 4.13
C TRP A 368 -2.83 -24.54 2.93
N HIS A 369 -2.26 -23.53 2.32
CA HIS A 369 -2.82 -22.89 1.13
C HIS A 369 -1.70 -22.61 0.14
N ILE A 370 -2.00 -22.81 -1.13
CA ILE A 370 -1.19 -22.41 -2.27
C ILE A 370 -2.03 -21.44 -3.10
N ALA A 371 -1.47 -20.28 -3.41
CA ALA A 371 -2.10 -19.28 -4.25
C ALA A 371 -1.22 -19.01 -5.47
N MET A 372 -1.84 -19.00 -6.65
CA MET A 372 -1.22 -18.67 -7.93
C MET A 372 -1.90 -17.44 -8.50
N LYS A 373 -1.12 -16.50 -9.01
CA LYS A 373 -1.58 -15.29 -9.70
C LYS A 373 -0.80 -15.12 -11.00
N VAL A 374 -1.51 -14.86 -12.10
CA VAL A 374 -0.89 -14.49 -13.38
C VAL A 374 -1.64 -13.27 -13.90
N GLY A 375 -0.91 -12.23 -14.28
CA GLY A 375 -1.55 -10.98 -14.67
C GLY A 375 -0.77 -10.20 -15.71
N TYR A 376 -1.43 -9.15 -16.19
CA TYR A 376 -0.93 -8.15 -17.12
C TYR A 376 -1.17 -6.77 -16.52
N MET A 377 -0.16 -5.91 -16.58
CA MET A 377 -0.23 -4.52 -16.16
C MET A 377 0.27 -3.61 -17.28
N GLN A 378 -0.44 -2.50 -17.48
CA GLN A 378 -0.03 -1.41 -18.36
C GLN A 378 -0.13 -0.08 -17.62
N ASN A 379 0.90 0.75 -17.75
CA ASN A 379 0.93 2.12 -17.29
C ASN A 379 1.25 3.04 -18.47
N HIS A 380 0.30 3.90 -18.83
CA HIS A 380 0.45 4.88 -19.91
C HIS A 380 0.31 6.29 -19.35
N GLU A 381 1.41 7.03 -19.39
CA GLU A 381 1.53 8.38 -18.82
C GLU A 381 1.86 9.39 -19.91
N LYS A 382 1.21 10.55 -19.86
CA LYS A 382 1.39 11.63 -20.83
C LYS A 382 1.37 13.00 -20.13
N TYR A 383 2.29 13.87 -20.52
CA TYR A 383 2.26 15.31 -20.28
C TYR A 383 2.07 16.03 -21.63
N VAL A 384 1.21 17.06 -21.66
CA VAL A 384 0.72 17.61 -22.93
C VAL A 384 1.73 18.56 -23.58
N GLU A 385 2.24 19.54 -22.83
CA GLU A 385 3.11 20.59 -23.39
C GLU A 385 4.23 20.99 -22.43
N PRO A 386 5.51 20.81 -22.79
CA PRO A 386 5.96 20.11 -24.02
C PRO A 386 5.61 18.60 -23.95
N GLU A 387 5.26 18.04 -25.09
CA GLU A 387 4.77 16.66 -25.14
C GLU A 387 5.79 15.67 -24.59
N ARG A 388 5.38 14.88 -23.59
CA ARG A 388 6.15 13.79 -22.99
C ARG A 388 5.26 12.57 -22.82
N LYS A 389 5.82 11.41 -23.07
CA LYS A 389 5.08 10.15 -22.97
C LYS A 389 5.94 9.07 -22.33
N GLN A 390 5.33 8.28 -21.48
CA GLN A 390 5.90 7.06 -20.93
C GLN A 390 4.86 5.95 -21.04
N ASN A 391 5.29 4.82 -21.57
CA ASN A 391 4.48 3.61 -21.60
C ASN A 391 5.32 2.45 -21.08
N VAL A 392 4.72 1.64 -20.20
CA VAL A 392 5.32 0.39 -19.70
C VAL A 392 4.23 -0.64 -19.61
N SER A 393 4.45 -1.79 -20.23
CA SER A 393 3.57 -2.95 -20.09
C SER A 393 4.36 -4.18 -19.65
N ARG A 394 3.75 -5.00 -18.80
CA ARG A 394 4.38 -6.20 -18.28
C ARG A 394 3.39 -7.33 -18.02
N ILE A 395 3.88 -8.54 -18.10
CA ILE A 395 3.23 -9.70 -17.51
C ILE A 395 3.91 -10.05 -16.20
N TYR A 396 3.15 -10.64 -15.30
CA TYR A 396 3.68 -11.10 -14.04
C TYR A 396 3.05 -12.41 -13.60
N SER A 397 3.79 -13.19 -12.84
CA SER A 397 3.30 -14.39 -12.18
C SER A 397 3.77 -14.41 -10.73
N GLN A 398 2.95 -14.94 -9.84
CA GLN A 398 3.27 -15.10 -8.44
C GLN A 398 2.75 -16.45 -7.95
N LEU A 399 3.56 -17.14 -7.16
CA LEU A 399 3.21 -18.35 -6.43
C LEU A 399 3.46 -18.09 -4.95
N SER A 400 2.44 -18.33 -4.13
CA SER A 400 2.52 -18.20 -2.67
C SER A 400 2.10 -19.49 -2.02
N ALA A 401 2.78 -19.89 -0.96
CA ALA A 401 2.41 -21.04 -0.15
C ALA A 401 2.44 -20.66 1.33
N GLN A 402 1.46 -21.10 2.08
CA GLN A 402 1.39 -20.95 3.53
C GLN A 402 1.14 -22.31 4.16
N TYR A 403 1.78 -22.57 5.31
CA TYR A 403 1.60 -23.75 6.12
C TYR A 403 1.49 -23.36 7.60
N ILE A 404 0.40 -23.78 8.25
CA ILE A 404 0.15 -23.57 9.68
C ILE A 404 -0.01 -24.93 10.34
N THR A 405 0.79 -25.21 11.36
CA THR A 405 0.76 -26.48 12.08
C THR A 405 1.01 -26.29 13.57
N GLY A 406 0.44 -27.18 14.37
CA GLY A 406 0.76 -27.25 15.78
C GLY A 406 2.16 -27.83 16.00
N LEU A 407 2.87 -27.30 16.99
CA LEU A 407 4.19 -27.74 17.40
C LEU A 407 4.20 -28.05 18.90
N GLY A 408 4.22 -29.33 19.24
CA GLY A 408 4.04 -29.78 20.61
C GLY A 408 2.62 -29.47 21.13
N LYS A 409 2.47 -29.30 22.46
CA LYS A 409 1.15 -29.13 23.09
C LYS A 409 0.61 -27.69 23.07
N LYS A 410 1.46 -26.69 22.86
CA LYS A 410 1.14 -25.26 23.04
C LYS A 410 1.69 -24.36 21.96
N GLY A 411 2.44 -24.90 21.02
CA GLY A 411 3.06 -24.13 19.95
C GLY A 411 2.26 -24.19 18.67
N THR A 412 2.22 -23.08 17.92
CA THR A 412 1.74 -23.03 16.54
C THR A 412 2.82 -22.38 15.68
N LEU A 413 3.18 -23.06 14.60
CA LEU A 413 4.15 -22.60 13.62
C LEU A 413 3.41 -22.21 12.33
N THR A 414 3.65 -20.98 11.87
CA THR A 414 3.19 -20.49 10.57
C THR A 414 4.41 -20.21 9.70
N CYS A 415 4.45 -20.80 8.51
CA CYS A 415 5.45 -20.54 7.49
C CYS A 415 4.77 -20.06 6.23
N ALA A 416 5.31 -19.03 5.58
CA ALA A 416 4.85 -18.58 4.28
C ALA A 416 6.02 -18.30 3.36
N LEU A 417 5.84 -18.61 2.08
CA LEU A 417 6.82 -18.37 1.03
C LEU A 417 6.09 -17.81 -0.19
N THR A 418 6.65 -16.78 -0.80
CA THR A 418 6.14 -16.18 -2.05
C THR A 418 7.29 -15.99 -3.01
N GLY A 419 7.11 -16.44 -4.25
CA GLY A 419 8.00 -16.17 -5.37
C GLY A 419 7.22 -15.51 -6.49
N GLY A 420 7.82 -14.54 -7.18
CA GLY A 420 7.19 -13.84 -8.29
C GLY A 420 8.19 -13.46 -9.37
N TYR A 421 7.70 -13.33 -10.59
CA TYR A 421 8.45 -12.83 -11.72
C TYR A 421 7.63 -11.83 -12.53
N HIS A 422 8.23 -10.68 -12.80
CA HIS A 422 7.65 -9.61 -13.60
C HIS A 422 8.52 -9.42 -14.84
N LYS A 423 7.93 -9.59 -16.00
CA LYS A 423 8.60 -9.43 -17.29
C LYS A 423 8.07 -8.22 -18.02
N ASN A 424 8.95 -7.30 -18.37
CA ASN A 424 8.62 -6.20 -19.26
C ASN A 424 8.33 -6.73 -20.67
N LEU A 425 7.22 -6.27 -21.27
CA LEU A 425 6.82 -6.63 -22.62
C LEU A 425 7.18 -5.52 -23.60
N ASP A 426 6.82 -4.27 -23.22
CA ASP A 426 7.07 -3.08 -24.01
C ASP A 426 7.25 -1.88 -23.11
N SER A 427 8.20 -1.01 -23.48
CA SER A 427 8.46 0.21 -22.71
C SER A 427 9.03 1.30 -23.61
N GLN A 428 8.47 2.47 -23.51
CA GLN A 428 8.88 3.65 -24.25
C GLN A 428 8.87 4.88 -23.35
N LEU A 429 9.92 5.69 -23.45
CA LEU A 429 10.00 7.02 -22.85
C LEU A 429 10.36 8.03 -23.94
N SER A 430 9.53 9.06 -24.12
CA SER A 430 9.75 10.15 -25.07
C SER A 430 9.69 11.47 -24.32
N ILE A 431 10.84 12.15 -24.20
CA ILE A 431 10.98 13.44 -23.52
C ILE A 431 11.82 14.37 -24.39
N PRO A 432 11.33 15.56 -24.78
CA PRO A 432 12.16 16.56 -25.44
C PRO A 432 13.21 17.09 -24.46
N VAL A 433 14.47 17.17 -24.91
CA VAL A 433 15.55 17.69 -24.08
C VAL A 433 15.54 19.20 -24.11
N VAL A 434 15.13 19.82 -23.01
CA VAL A 434 15.21 21.27 -22.81
C VAL A 434 16.35 21.59 -21.84
N ASN A 435 17.13 22.62 -22.07
CA ASN A 435 18.32 22.94 -21.27
C ASN A 435 18.00 23.22 -19.78
N THR A 436 16.88 23.85 -19.50
CA THR A 436 16.42 24.19 -18.13
C THR A 436 16.00 22.96 -17.30
N GLU A 437 15.70 21.84 -17.95
CA GLU A 437 15.14 20.65 -17.32
C GLU A 437 16.11 19.45 -17.31
N LYS A 438 17.38 19.66 -17.70
CA LYS A 438 18.36 18.57 -17.82
C LYS A 438 18.45 17.68 -16.58
N ALA A 439 18.41 18.24 -15.38
CA ALA A 439 18.50 17.48 -14.13
C ALA A 439 17.25 16.64 -13.90
N ALA A 440 16.04 17.19 -14.11
CA ALA A 440 14.78 16.47 -13.99
C ALA A 440 14.61 15.39 -15.08
N VAL A 441 15.12 15.64 -16.30
CA VAL A 441 15.14 14.63 -17.37
C VAL A 441 16.09 13.46 -17.01
N LYS A 442 17.24 13.75 -16.39
CA LYS A 442 18.14 12.70 -15.90
C LYS A 442 17.48 11.87 -14.81
N MET A 443 16.78 12.50 -13.87
CA MET A 443 15.99 11.82 -12.84
C MET A 443 14.94 10.91 -13.49
N GLN A 444 14.18 11.39 -14.47
CA GLN A 444 13.14 10.59 -15.14
C GLN A 444 13.74 9.41 -15.91
N ASN A 445 14.86 9.59 -16.60
CA ASN A 445 15.57 8.50 -17.28
C ASN A 445 16.07 7.43 -16.28
N HIS A 446 16.54 7.86 -15.10
CA HIS A 446 16.94 6.94 -14.04
C HIS A 446 15.76 6.10 -13.56
N ASN A 447 14.64 6.73 -13.19
CA ASN A 447 13.44 6.02 -12.75
C ASN A 447 12.90 5.08 -13.84
N PHE A 448 12.91 5.52 -15.10
CA PHE A 448 12.45 4.71 -16.22
C PHE A 448 13.32 3.47 -16.45
N ARG A 449 14.65 3.53 -16.20
CA ARG A 449 15.54 2.38 -16.30
C ARG A 449 15.06 1.24 -15.41
N TYR A 450 14.68 1.54 -14.16
CA TYR A 450 14.15 0.54 -13.25
C TYR A 450 12.69 0.20 -13.53
N LEU A 451 11.90 1.18 -13.91
CA LEU A 451 10.48 0.93 -14.21
C LEU A 451 10.30 -0.07 -15.35
N LYS A 452 11.18 -0.08 -16.36
CA LYS A 452 11.15 -1.04 -17.49
C LYS A 452 11.86 -2.36 -17.22
N ALA A 453 12.55 -2.51 -16.10
CA ALA A 453 13.33 -3.70 -15.81
C ALA A 453 12.44 -4.93 -15.52
N ASP A 454 12.99 -6.11 -15.74
CA ASP A 454 12.42 -7.36 -15.25
C ASP A 454 12.76 -7.55 -13.79
N TYR A 455 11.85 -8.14 -13.01
CA TYR A 455 12.04 -8.37 -11.58
C TYR A 455 11.76 -9.81 -11.20
N THR A 456 12.60 -10.35 -10.31
CA THR A 456 12.31 -11.57 -9.55
C THR A 456 12.15 -11.21 -8.07
N VAL A 457 11.04 -11.61 -7.48
CA VAL A 457 10.71 -11.34 -6.07
C VAL A 457 10.67 -12.64 -5.31
N VAL A 458 11.30 -12.69 -4.14
CA VAL A 458 11.23 -13.83 -3.22
C VAL A 458 11.02 -13.31 -1.81
N ASN A 459 9.98 -13.80 -1.13
CA ASN A 459 9.64 -13.43 0.23
C ASN A 459 9.39 -14.67 1.07
N ALA A 460 9.88 -14.68 2.32
CA ALA A 460 9.64 -15.74 3.27
C ALA A 460 9.25 -15.16 4.64
N GLN A 461 8.36 -15.85 5.34
CA GLN A 461 7.94 -15.50 6.69
C GLN A 461 7.86 -16.76 7.54
N ILE A 462 8.33 -16.65 8.78
CA ILE A 462 8.16 -17.66 9.81
C ILE A 462 7.62 -16.95 11.05
N ARG A 463 6.56 -17.50 11.63
CA ARG A 463 5.99 -17.06 12.90
C ARG A 463 5.81 -18.25 13.82
N TYR A 464 6.18 -18.08 15.08
CA TYR A 464 5.96 -19.07 16.12
C TYR A 464 5.19 -18.44 17.28
N ASP A 465 4.04 -19.00 17.59
CA ASP A 465 3.18 -18.63 18.71
C ASP A 465 3.26 -19.70 19.79
N TYR A 466 3.43 -19.30 21.05
CA TYR A 466 3.54 -20.19 22.19
C TYR A 466 2.55 -19.81 23.29
N GLY A 467 1.61 -20.68 23.58
CA GLY A 467 0.58 -20.50 24.60
C GLY A 467 1.12 -20.51 26.03
N ILE A 468 0.75 -19.52 26.83
CA ILE A 468 1.22 -19.31 28.20
C ILE A 468 0.26 -19.97 29.19
N GLY A 469 0.76 -20.96 29.95
CA GLY A 469 -0.03 -21.64 30.98
C GLY A 469 -1.26 -22.37 30.42
N THR A 470 -2.41 -22.17 31.05
CA THR A 470 -3.75 -22.61 30.65
C THR A 470 -4.60 -21.43 30.16
N SER A 471 -4.01 -20.25 30.06
CA SER A 471 -4.68 -19.00 29.65
C SER A 471 -4.85 -18.92 28.12
N ARG A 472 -5.66 -17.96 27.66
CA ARG A 472 -5.81 -17.62 26.25
C ARG A 472 -4.63 -16.80 25.70
N TYR A 473 -3.66 -16.44 26.54
CA TYR A 473 -2.51 -15.64 26.13
C TYR A 473 -1.47 -16.51 25.44
N ALA A 474 -0.90 -15.99 24.35
CA ALA A 474 0.29 -16.55 23.74
C ALA A 474 1.32 -15.44 23.45
N MET A 475 2.60 -15.79 23.53
CA MET A 475 3.67 -14.95 23.01
C MET A 475 4.01 -15.40 21.61
N PHE A 476 4.38 -14.46 20.73
CA PHE A 476 4.85 -14.82 19.41
C PHE A 476 6.10 -14.06 18.99
N GLY A 477 6.88 -14.72 18.14
CA GLY A 477 7.93 -14.09 17.37
C GLY A 477 7.75 -14.39 15.89
N ALA A 478 7.94 -13.38 15.05
CA ALA A 478 7.90 -13.53 13.62
C ALA A 478 9.14 -12.91 12.96
N LEU A 479 9.66 -13.60 11.96
CA LEU A 479 10.74 -13.16 11.11
C LEU A 479 10.24 -13.18 9.66
N SER A 480 10.33 -12.06 8.98
CA SER A 480 10.02 -11.94 7.56
C SER A 480 11.23 -11.37 6.84
N GLY A 481 11.49 -11.85 5.64
CA GLY A 481 12.57 -11.33 4.82
C GLY A 481 12.33 -11.64 3.36
N GLY A 482 12.94 -10.85 2.49
CA GLY A 482 12.81 -11.02 1.06
C GLY A 482 13.80 -10.21 0.27
N ALA A 483 13.80 -10.47 -1.03
CA ALA A 483 14.62 -9.74 -1.98
C ALA A 483 13.88 -9.59 -3.31
N THR A 484 14.08 -8.43 -3.93
CA THR A 484 13.69 -8.12 -5.30
C THR A 484 14.96 -7.95 -6.13
N PHE A 485 15.17 -8.82 -7.09
CA PHE A 485 16.31 -8.76 -8.01
C PHE A 485 15.86 -8.11 -9.31
N CYS A 486 16.56 -7.05 -9.71
CA CYS A 486 16.33 -6.33 -10.94
C CYS A 486 17.27 -6.83 -12.05
N SER A 487 16.82 -6.88 -13.29
CA SER A 487 17.66 -7.23 -14.46
C SER A 487 18.81 -6.25 -14.71
N GLU A 488 18.77 -5.04 -14.13
CA GLU A 488 19.83 -4.04 -14.16
C GLU A 488 21.00 -4.34 -13.17
N SER A 489 21.05 -5.56 -12.62
CA SER A 489 22.05 -6.03 -11.65
C SER A 489 21.94 -5.42 -10.24
N GLU A 490 20.88 -4.67 -9.99
CA GLU A 490 20.58 -4.08 -8.69
C GLU A 490 19.54 -4.92 -7.95
N TYR A 491 19.49 -4.76 -6.64
CA TYR A 491 18.52 -5.47 -5.82
C TYR A 491 18.02 -4.64 -4.64
N GLU A 492 16.84 -4.99 -4.20
CA GLU A 492 16.28 -4.57 -2.91
C GLU A 492 16.21 -5.77 -1.99
N GLN A 493 16.48 -5.57 -0.72
CA GLN A 493 16.25 -6.56 0.33
C GLN A 493 15.49 -5.94 1.49
N TYR A 494 14.67 -6.75 2.14
CA TYR A 494 14.04 -6.35 3.38
C TYR A 494 14.14 -7.44 4.44
N LEU A 495 14.14 -7.01 5.70
CA LEU A 495 14.09 -7.85 6.89
C LEU A 495 13.15 -7.21 7.89
N ALA A 496 12.21 -7.98 8.42
CA ALA A 496 11.33 -7.54 9.49
C ALA A 496 11.36 -8.56 10.64
N VAL A 497 11.47 -8.05 11.86
CA VAL A 497 11.37 -8.82 13.10
C VAL A 497 10.18 -8.27 13.89
N LYS A 498 9.26 -9.15 14.28
CA LYS A 498 8.06 -8.78 15.05
C LYS A 498 7.94 -9.68 16.28
N LEU A 499 7.77 -9.07 17.44
CA LEU A 499 7.54 -9.76 18.72
C LEU A 499 6.25 -9.25 19.33
N GLY A 500 5.48 -10.14 19.98
CA GLY A 500 4.24 -9.69 20.57
C GLY A 500 3.54 -10.73 21.43
N ILE A 501 2.38 -10.32 21.87
CA ILE A 501 1.44 -11.15 22.64
C ILE A 501 0.08 -11.17 21.95
N THR A 502 -0.62 -12.30 22.04
CA THR A 502 -1.99 -12.48 21.59
C THR A 502 -2.89 -12.88 22.77
N PHE A 503 -4.15 -12.45 22.74
CA PHE A 503 -5.11 -12.67 23.82
C PHE A 503 -6.57 -12.63 23.34
#